data_97a74892cb71223939ca3564f7483b85
#
_entry.id   97a74892cb71223939ca3564f7483b85
#
_cell.length_a   1.000
_cell.length_b   1.000
_cell.length_c   1.000
_cell.angle_alpha   90.00
_cell.angle_beta   90.00
_cell.angle_gamma   90.00
#
_symmetry.space_group_name_H-M   'P 1'
#
loop_
_entity.id
_entity.type
_entity.pdbx_description
1 polymer ?
#
loop_
_entity_poly.entity_id
_entity_poly.type
_entity_poly.pdbx_seq_one_letter_code
_entity_poly.pdbx_strand_id
1 'polypeptide(L)'
;MKEIVLINQSTGFLMVDIANAYATKYEKVVLITGKIQILERPLDKNIEISKIVSYNKKNSFSRIYSWIWGTIQIFWKLLIKYRKGDILFVTNPPLSYVSALFLNRVYSVLIYDIYPDALKNIGISENHLIYKTWVLLNKRIYKRAKKIYTLSEGMATKLSQYVHKDSIT
;
A
#
# COMPACT_ATOMS: atom_id res chain seq x y z
N MET A 1 -9.91 15.68 15.33
CA MET A 1 -10.48 14.56 14.54
C MET A 1 -9.37 13.62 14.13
N LYS A 2 -9.44 12.35 14.53
CA LYS A 2 -8.45 11.32 14.14
C LYS A 2 -8.86 10.70 12.82
N GLU A 3 -8.10 11.02 11.76
CA GLU A 3 -8.40 10.57 10.39
C GLU A 3 -7.32 9.60 9.90
N ILE A 4 -7.71 8.60 9.12
CA ILE A 4 -6.80 7.69 8.42
C ILE A 4 -7.23 7.47 6.97
N VAL A 5 -6.23 7.41 6.08
CA VAL A 5 -6.40 7.07 4.66
C VAL A 5 -5.78 5.71 4.40
N LEU A 6 -6.60 4.75 4.03
CA LEU A 6 -6.21 3.40 3.67
C LEU A 6 -6.09 3.30 2.15
N ILE A 7 -4.99 2.73 1.65
CA ILE A 7 -4.70 2.69 0.22
C ILE A 7 -4.51 1.25 -0.23
N ASN A 8 -5.45 0.76 -1.04
CA ASN A 8 -5.34 -0.56 -1.67
C ASN A 8 -6.10 -0.59 -2.99
N GLN A 9 -5.41 -0.68 -4.12
CA GLN A 9 -6.01 -0.65 -5.46
C GLN A 9 -7.00 -1.80 -5.72
N SER A 10 -6.80 -2.96 -5.08
CA SER A 10 -7.69 -4.13 -5.20
C SER A 10 -8.04 -4.64 -3.80
N THR A 11 -9.13 -4.12 -3.26
CA THR A 11 -9.61 -4.42 -1.90
C THR A 11 -10.35 -5.76 -1.89
N GLY A 12 -9.74 -6.76 -1.27
CA GLY A 12 -10.35 -8.06 -0.96
C GLY A 12 -10.84 -8.12 0.49
N PHE A 13 -11.29 -9.31 0.92
CA PHE A 13 -11.90 -9.55 2.24
C PHE A 13 -11.00 -9.09 3.41
N LEU A 14 -9.71 -9.44 3.39
CA LEU A 14 -8.77 -9.05 4.44
C LEU A 14 -8.68 -7.52 4.59
N MET A 15 -8.66 -6.79 3.48
CA MET A 15 -8.61 -5.34 3.55
C MET A 15 -9.94 -4.72 3.97
N VAL A 16 -11.06 -5.37 3.71
CA VAL A 16 -12.38 -4.98 4.24
C VAL A 16 -12.38 -5.12 5.76
N ASP A 17 -11.90 -6.25 6.30
CA ASP A 17 -11.80 -6.46 7.76
C ASP A 17 -10.86 -5.45 8.41
N ILE A 18 -9.71 -5.16 7.79
CA ILE A 18 -8.78 -4.12 8.26
C ILE A 18 -9.46 -2.75 8.26
N ALA A 19 -10.13 -2.38 7.19
CA ALA A 19 -10.82 -1.09 7.10
C ALA A 19 -11.93 -0.94 8.16
N ASN A 20 -12.72 -1.99 8.37
CA ASN A 20 -13.74 -2.05 9.41
C ASN A 20 -13.11 -1.92 10.82
N ALA A 21 -11.98 -2.58 11.08
CA ALA A 21 -11.27 -2.45 12.35
C ALA A 21 -10.71 -1.03 12.57
N TYR A 22 -10.31 -0.33 11.52
CA TYR A 22 -9.92 1.08 11.63
C TYR A 22 -11.13 2.00 11.87
N ALA A 23 -12.30 1.68 11.33
CA ALA A 23 -13.53 2.44 11.53
C ALA A 23 -13.99 2.47 13.01
N THR A 24 -13.58 1.47 13.82
CA THR A 24 -13.85 1.50 15.27
C THR A 24 -12.90 2.40 16.06
N LYS A 25 -11.77 2.85 15.47
CA LYS A 25 -10.70 3.58 16.17
C LYS A 25 -10.47 5.00 15.66
N TYR A 26 -10.96 5.29 14.45
CA TYR A 26 -10.79 6.58 13.80
C TYR A 26 -12.16 7.21 13.53
N GLU A 27 -12.26 8.49 13.72
CA GLU A 27 -13.50 9.26 13.48
C GLU A 27 -13.81 9.37 11.97
N LYS A 28 -12.76 9.36 11.15
CA LYS A 28 -12.88 9.36 9.70
C LYS A 28 -11.92 8.35 9.06
N VAL A 29 -12.47 7.43 8.30
CA VAL A 29 -11.72 6.46 7.52
C VAL A 29 -12.02 6.66 6.04
N VAL A 30 -10.97 6.81 5.25
CA VAL A 30 -11.06 6.90 3.79
C VAL A 30 -10.38 5.68 3.18
N LEU A 31 -11.05 4.98 2.29
CA LEU A 31 -10.48 3.87 1.51
C LEU A 31 -10.29 4.30 0.07
N ILE A 32 -9.02 4.51 -0.35
CA ILE A 32 -8.67 4.75 -1.75
C ILE A 32 -8.49 3.41 -2.44
N THR A 33 -9.39 3.09 -3.39
CA THR A 33 -9.44 1.78 -4.04
C THR A 33 -9.97 1.83 -5.46
N GLY A 34 -9.51 0.91 -6.32
CA GLY A 34 -10.04 0.72 -7.67
C GLY A 34 -11.23 -0.23 -7.71
N LYS A 35 -11.11 -1.38 -7.01
CA LYS A 35 -12.14 -2.40 -6.94
C LYS A 35 -12.28 -2.93 -5.52
N ILE A 36 -13.52 -3.15 -5.10
CA ILE A 36 -13.84 -3.83 -3.84
C ILE A 36 -14.51 -5.16 -4.17
N GLN A 37 -13.99 -6.23 -3.59
CA GLN A 37 -14.58 -7.56 -3.64
C GLN A 37 -15.11 -7.88 -2.24
N ILE A 38 -16.41 -7.74 -2.07
CA ILE A 38 -17.12 -8.10 -0.84
C ILE A 38 -17.52 -9.57 -0.97
N LEU A 39 -17.10 -10.39 -0.03
CA LEU A 39 -17.51 -11.80 0.04
C LEU A 39 -18.54 -12.00 1.16
N GLU A 40 -18.11 -12.01 2.40
CA GLU A 40 -18.95 -12.35 3.55
C GLU A 40 -19.28 -11.14 4.43
N ARG A 41 -18.32 -10.21 4.60
CA ARG A 41 -18.51 -9.04 5.46
C ARG A 41 -18.62 -7.76 4.64
N PRO A 42 -19.68 -6.97 4.83
CA PRO A 42 -19.80 -5.67 4.19
C PRO A 42 -18.79 -4.68 4.76
N LEU A 43 -18.42 -3.71 3.94
CA LEU A 43 -17.65 -2.56 4.38
C LEU A 43 -18.55 -1.68 5.25
N ASP A 44 -18.01 -1.15 6.36
CA ASP A 44 -18.72 -0.23 7.24
C ASP A 44 -19.20 1.01 6.47
N LYS A 45 -20.44 1.42 6.72
CA LYS A 45 -21.14 2.51 6.00
C LYS A 45 -20.45 3.88 6.20
N ASN A 46 -19.71 4.05 7.29
CA ASN A 46 -19.02 5.29 7.63
C ASN A 46 -17.67 5.43 6.92
N ILE A 47 -17.22 4.41 6.18
CA ILE A 47 -15.97 4.47 5.42
C ILE A 47 -16.20 5.20 4.09
N GLU A 48 -15.53 6.34 3.91
CA GLU A 48 -15.54 7.07 2.64
C GLU A 48 -14.76 6.30 1.57
N ILE A 49 -15.40 5.95 0.47
CA ILE A 49 -14.75 5.29 -0.66
C ILE A 49 -14.29 6.31 -1.69
N SER A 50 -12.99 6.33 -1.98
CA SER A 50 -12.38 7.17 -3.00
C SER A 50 -11.86 6.33 -4.15
N LYS A 51 -12.56 6.36 -5.29
CA LYS A 51 -12.25 5.52 -6.45
C LYS A 51 -10.98 5.97 -7.18
N ILE A 52 -10.19 5.00 -7.61
CA ILE A 52 -9.07 5.11 -8.56
C ILE A 52 -9.22 4.05 -9.65
N VAL A 53 -8.31 4.05 -10.62
CA VAL A 53 -8.27 3.00 -11.65
C VAL A 53 -8.15 1.61 -11.02
N SER A 54 -8.94 0.67 -11.50
CA SER A 54 -8.89 -0.72 -11.03
C SER A 54 -7.63 -1.44 -11.51
N TYR A 55 -7.12 -2.34 -10.67
CA TYR A 55 -6.02 -3.21 -11.06
C TYR A 55 -6.42 -4.12 -12.22
N ASN A 56 -5.65 -4.08 -13.30
CA ASN A 56 -5.89 -4.87 -14.50
C ASN A 56 -4.89 -6.02 -14.63
N LYS A 57 -5.38 -7.26 -14.51
CA LYS A 57 -4.56 -8.49 -14.55
C LYS A 57 -4.43 -9.09 -15.96
N LYS A 58 -5.03 -8.47 -16.99
CA LYS A 58 -5.21 -9.06 -18.32
C LYS A 58 -3.88 -9.47 -18.99
N ASN A 59 -2.86 -8.65 -18.88
CA ASN A 59 -1.49 -8.91 -19.34
C ASN A 59 -0.49 -8.04 -18.57
N SER A 60 0.82 -8.29 -18.76
CA SER A 60 1.89 -7.56 -18.05
C SER A 60 1.86 -6.05 -18.32
N PHE A 61 1.59 -5.63 -19.53
CA PHE A 61 1.51 -4.21 -19.89
C PHE A 61 0.34 -3.51 -19.19
N SER A 62 -0.87 -4.08 -19.27
CA SER A 62 -2.05 -3.56 -18.59
C SER A 62 -1.89 -3.51 -17.07
N ARG A 63 -1.16 -4.47 -16.51
CA ARG A 63 -0.82 -4.53 -15.10
C ARG A 63 0.06 -3.35 -14.69
N ILE A 64 1.18 -3.15 -15.39
CA ILE A 64 2.12 -2.05 -15.12
C ILE A 64 1.42 -0.69 -15.32
N TYR A 65 0.68 -0.54 -16.40
CA TYR A 65 -0.08 0.68 -16.69
C TYR A 65 -1.05 1.02 -15.55
N SER A 66 -1.85 0.02 -15.09
CA SER A 66 -2.81 0.25 -14.00
C SER A 66 -2.12 0.58 -12.67
N TRP A 67 -0.94 0.04 -12.40
CA TRP A 67 -0.15 0.37 -11.21
C TRP A 67 0.39 1.80 -11.26
N ILE A 68 0.99 2.20 -12.38
CA ILE A 68 1.53 3.57 -12.55
C ILE A 68 0.41 4.59 -12.44
N TRP A 69 -0.67 4.39 -13.19
CA TRP A 69 -1.80 5.31 -13.19
C TRP A 69 -2.50 5.38 -11.84
N GLY A 70 -2.69 4.24 -11.19
CA GLY A 70 -3.21 4.16 -9.83
C GLY A 70 -2.34 4.91 -8.83
N THR A 71 -1.01 4.76 -8.92
CA THR A 71 -0.05 5.47 -8.06
C THR A 71 -0.13 6.99 -8.25
N ILE A 72 -0.22 7.46 -9.49
CA ILE A 72 -0.38 8.89 -9.81
C ILE A 72 -1.68 9.44 -9.21
N GLN A 73 -2.79 8.73 -9.38
CA GLN A 73 -4.08 9.13 -8.82
C GLN A 73 -4.04 9.16 -7.27
N ILE A 74 -3.40 8.18 -6.63
CA ILE A 74 -3.20 8.14 -5.18
C ILE A 74 -2.41 9.36 -4.73
N PHE A 75 -1.28 9.64 -5.36
CA PHE A 75 -0.44 10.79 -5.03
C PHE A 75 -1.22 12.11 -5.06
N TRP A 76 -1.94 12.38 -6.13
CA TRP A 76 -2.74 13.59 -6.27
C TRP A 76 -3.89 13.67 -5.27
N LYS A 77 -4.55 12.54 -4.97
CA LYS A 77 -5.60 12.49 -3.94
C LYS A 77 -5.07 12.81 -2.54
N LEU A 78 -3.89 12.28 -2.20
CA LEU A 78 -3.22 12.57 -0.93
C LEU A 78 -2.73 14.02 -0.82
N LEU A 79 -2.30 14.60 -1.95
CA LEU A 79 -1.77 15.95 -2.00
C LEU A 79 -2.89 17.00 -1.97
N ILE A 80 -4.03 16.75 -2.63
CA ILE A 80 -5.10 17.74 -2.81
C ILE A 80 -6.26 17.49 -1.86
N LYS A 81 -6.85 16.29 -1.88
CA LYS A 81 -8.13 16.02 -1.19
C LYS A 81 -7.92 15.51 0.25
N TYR A 82 -7.02 14.57 0.45
CA TYR A 82 -6.81 13.91 1.74
C TYR A 82 -5.47 14.34 2.35
N ARG A 83 -5.36 15.61 2.69
CA ARG A 83 -4.11 16.24 3.14
C ARG A 83 -3.76 15.98 4.60
N LYS A 84 -4.72 15.50 5.38
CA LYS A 84 -4.59 15.30 6.84
C LYS A 84 -4.70 13.81 7.19
N GLY A 85 -4.38 13.48 8.44
CA GLY A 85 -4.51 12.15 8.99
C GLY A 85 -3.32 11.21 8.70
N ASP A 86 -3.35 10.07 9.35
CA ASP A 86 -2.39 8.99 9.15
C ASP A 86 -2.64 8.31 7.80
N ILE A 87 -1.63 7.61 7.26
CA ILE A 87 -1.77 6.86 6.01
C ILE A 87 -1.37 5.40 6.26
N LEU A 88 -2.17 4.47 5.75
CA LEU A 88 -1.78 3.06 5.61
C LEU A 88 -1.64 2.73 4.12
N PHE A 89 -0.41 2.56 3.67
CA PHE A 89 -0.13 2.03 2.33
C PHE A 89 -0.16 0.51 2.36
N VAL A 90 -0.91 -0.09 1.45
CA VAL A 90 -0.79 -1.52 1.13
C VAL A 90 0.01 -1.65 -0.16
N THR A 91 0.84 -2.68 -0.29
CA THR A 91 1.72 -2.88 -1.48
C THR A 91 0.95 -3.24 -2.76
N ASN A 92 -0.26 -2.71 -2.90
CA ASN A 92 -1.09 -2.78 -4.11
C ASN A 92 -1.80 -1.44 -4.34
N PRO A 93 -1.35 -0.60 -5.29
CA PRO A 93 -0.26 -0.86 -6.26
C PRO A 93 1.13 -0.79 -5.60
N PRO A 94 2.11 -1.54 -6.15
CA PRO A 94 3.41 -1.71 -5.49
C PRO A 94 4.26 -0.45 -5.38
N LEU A 95 3.93 0.62 -6.10
CA LEU A 95 4.64 1.91 -6.05
C LEU A 95 3.91 2.97 -5.23
N SER A 96 2.71 2.70 -4.71
CA SER A 96 1.90 3.71 -4.01
C SER A 96 2.62 4.35 -2.82
N TYR A 97 3.35 3.55 -2.05
CA TYR A 97 4.09 4.01 -0.87
C TYR A 97 5.30 4.92 -1.21
N VAL A 98 5.75 4.97 -2.47
CA VAL A 98 6.76 5.94 -2.92
C VAL A 98 6.25 7.37 -2.73
N SER A 99 4.95 7.59 -2.80
CA SER A 99 4.31 8.88 -2.49
C SER A 99 4.70 9.42 -1.11
N ALA A 100 4.97 8.53 -0.15
CA ALA A 100 5.37 8.91 1.21
C ALA A 100 6.69 9.70 1.28
N LEU A 101 7.57 9.57 0.28
CA LEU A 101 8.82 10.33 0.21
C LEU A 101 8.58 11.83 -0.02
N PHE A 102 7.46 12.18 -0.65
CA PHE A 102 7.08 13.54 -1.02
C PHE A 102 6.03 14.14 -0.07
N LEU A 103 5.47 13.32 0.82
CA LEU A 103 4.48 13.74 1.79
C LEU A 103 5.12 13.79 3.18
N ASN A 104 5.07 14.95 3.82
CA ASN A 104 5.55 15.08 5.21
C ASN A 104 4.44 14.67 6.20
N ARG A 105 4.12 13.37 6.21
CA ARG A 105 3.01 12.80 7.00
C ARG A 105 3.42 11.48 7.66
N VAL A 106 2.72 11.16 8.75
CA VAL A 106 2.84 9.87 9.42
C VAL A 106 2.19 8.79 8.56
N TYR A 107 2.92 7.70 8.30
CA TYR A 107 2.39 6.58 7.53
C TYR A 107 2.88 5.24 8.08
N SER A 108 2.11 4.22 7.80
CA SER A 108 2.45 2.81 8.00
C SER A 108 2.36 2.07 6.66
N VAL A 109 3.01 0.92 6.56
CA VAL A 109 2.98 0.09 5.36
C VAL A 109 2.51 -1.31 5.72
N LEU A 110 1.53 -1.84 4.99
CA LEU A 110 1.11 -3.24 5.05
C LEU A 110 1.61 -3.96 3.79
N ILE A 111 2.46 -4.96 4.00
CA ILE A 111 3.16 -5.65 2.92
C ILE A 111 2.49 -6.99 2.64
N TYR A 112 1.81 -7.07 1.48
CA TYR A 112 1.26 -8.32 0.95
C TYR A 112 2.29 -9.06 0.09
N ASP A 113 3.02 -8.30 -0.74
CA ASP A 113 4.07 -8.81 -1.61
C ASP A 113 5.35 -8.00 -1.40
N ILE A 114 6.48 -8.70 -1.30
CA ILE A 114 7.78 -8.04 -1.15
C ILE A 114 8.31 -7.67 -2.53
N TYR A 115 8.20 -6.38 -2.87
CA TYR A 115 8.85 -5.82 -4.04
C TYR A 115 10.24 -5.29 -3.64
N PRO A 116 11.26 -5.41 -4.50
CA PRO A 116 11.20 -5.88 -5.90
C PRO A 116 11.30 -7.41 -6.08
N ASP A 117 11.38 -8.23 -5.01
CA ASP A 117 11.56 -9.69 -5.14
C ASP A 117 10.46 -10.35 -5.98
N ALA A 118 9.22 -9.87 -5.86
CA ALA A 118 8.11 -10.35 -6.69
C ALA A 118 8.32 -10.14 -8.21
N LEU A 119 9.21 -9.21 -8.60
CA LEU A 119 9.54 -8.96 -10.02
C LEU A 119 10.45 -10.04 -10.62
N LYS A 120 11.13 -10.85 -9.79
CA LYS A 120 11.94 -11.98 -10.26
C LYS A 120 11.06 -12.99 -11.03
N ASN A 121 9.81 -13.13 -10.61
CA ASN A 121 8.84 -14.02 -11.27
C ASN A 121 8.48 -13.59 -12.72
N ILE A 122 8.83 -12.36 -13.10
CA ILE A 122 8.64 -11.82 -14.46
C ILE A 122 9.97 -11.53 -15.16
N GLY A 123 11.07 -12.13 -14.66
CA GLY A 123 12.39 -12.10 -15.32
C GLY A 123 13.28 -10.89 -15.00
N ILE A 124 12.91 -10.04 -14.01
CA ILE A 124 13.77 -8.93 -13.59
C ILE A 124 14.76 -9.44 -12.56
N SER A 125 16.04 -9.49 -12.94
CA SER A 125 17.13 -9.94 -12.05
C SER A 125 17.53 -8.89 -11.00
N GLU A 126 18.20 -9.33 -9.93
CA GLU A 126 18.73 -8.43 -8.88
C GLU A 126 19.77 -7.44 -9.40
N ASN A 127 20.45 -7.78 -10.49
CA ASN A 127 21.44 -6.92 -11.12
C ASN A 127 20.82 -5.77 -11.93
N HIS A 128 19.53 -5.87 -12.24
CA HIS A 128 18.84 -4.87 -13.04
C HIS A 128 18.71 -3.54 -12.28
N LEU A 129 18.89 -2.42 -12.98
CA LEU A 129 18.86 -1.08 -12.37
C LEU A 129 17.52 -0.80 -11.65
N ILE A 130 16.40 -1.24 -12.23
CA ILE A 130 15.07 -1.10 -11.62
C ILE A 130 15.03 -1.81 -10.26
N TYR A 131 15.56 -3.04 -10.16
CA TYR A 131 15.61 -3.79 -8.92
C TYR A 131 16.41 -3.04 -7.85
N LYS A 132 17.63 -2.62 -8.18
CA LYS A 132 18.53 -1.90 -7.25
C LYS A 132 17.92 -0.58 -6.77
N THR A 133 17.33 0.19 -7.69
CA THR A 133 16.65 1.45 -7.35
C THR A 133 15.49 1.21 -6.40
N TRP A 134 14.69 0.17 -6.64
CA TRP A 134 13.56 -0.16 -5.79
C TRP A 134 13.98 -0.59 -4.38
N VAL A 135 15.05 -1.38 -4.26
CA VAL A 135 15.66 -1.73 -2.96
C VAL A 135 16.05 -0.48 -2.17
N LEU A 136 16.69 0.50 -2.83
CA LEU A 136 17.07 1.75 -2.19
C LEU A 136 15.85 2.57 -1.74
N LEU A 137 14.81 2.64 -2.57
CA LEU A 137 13.56 3.31 -2.22
C LEU A 137 12.90 2.63 -1.01
N ASN A 138 12.82 1.30 -0.99
CA ASN A 138 12.26 0.55 0.12
C ASN A 138 12.98 0.83 1.43
N LYS A 139 14.31 0.76 1.44
CA LYS A 139 15.10 1.08 2.64
C LYS A 139 14.76 2.46 3.19
N ARG A 140 14.63 3.45 2.30
CA ARG A 140 14.32 4.84 2.69
C ARG A 140 12.89 4.99 3.22
N ILE A 141 11.93 4.35 2.57
CA ILE A 141 10.51 4.41 2.94
C ILE A 141 10.25 3.64 4.23
N TYR A 142 10.75 2.41 4.34
CA TYR A 142 10.50 1.58 5.51
C TYR A 142 11.17 2.14 6.77
N LYS A 143 12.36 2.73 6.66
CA LYS A 143 13.03 3.40 7.78
C LYS A 143 12.22 4.58 8.34
N ARG A 144 11.39 5.24 7.53
CA ARG A 144 10.55 6.39 7.92
C ARG A 144 9.14 5.98 8.31
N ALA A 145 8.73 4.75 8.05
CA ALA A 145 7.41 4.27 8.39
C ALA A 145 7.23 4.18 9.91
N LYS A 146 6.07 4.58 10.41
CA LYS A 146 5.68 4.45 11.83
C LYS A 146 5.58 2.98 12.24
N LYS A 147 5.02 2.13 11.35
CA LYS A 147 4.92 0.68 11.52
C LYS A 147 4.94 -0.01 10.16
N ILE A 148 5.48 -1.21 10.15
CA ILE A 148 5.46 -2.11 9.01
C ILE A 148 4.71 -3.37 9.46
N TYR A 149 3.64 -3.68 8.74
CA TYR A 149 2.84 -4.88 8.98
C TYR A 149 3.13 -5.90 7.88
N THR A 150 3.14 -7.17 8.25
CA THR A 150 3.31 -8.27 7.31
C THR A 150 2.40 -9.45 7.66
N LEU A 151 2.24 -10.39 6.73
CA LEU A 151 1.29 -11.50 6.87
C LEU A 151 1.89 -12.75 7.49
N SER A 152 3.23 -12.81 7.66
CA SER A 152 3.90 -13.97 8.22
C SER A 152 5.30 -13.67 8.73
N GLU A 153 5.80 -14.49 9.65
CA GLU A 153 7.18 -14.41 10.13
C GLU A 153 8.22 -14.61 9.01
N GLY A 154 7.93 -15.47 8.05
CA GLY A 154 8.80 -15.66 6.88
C GLY A 154 8.96 -14.39 6.05
N MET A 155 7.90 -13.60 5.91
CA MET A 155 7.96 -12.28 5.29
C MET A 155 8.73 -11.29 6.17
N ALA A 156 8.50 -11.29 7.48
CA ALA A 156 9.23 -10.45 8.42
C ALA A 156 10.74 -10.70 8.34
N THR A 157 11.15 -11.96 8.27
CA THR A 157 12.56 -12.36 8.09
C THR A 157 13.15 -11.82 6.79
N LYS A 158 12.40 -11.89 5.68
CA LYS A 158 12.86 -11.30 4.40
C LYS A 158 12.92 -9.77 4.45
N LEU A 159 12.01 -9.13 5.17
CA LEU A 159 11.97 -7.68 5.30
C LEU A 159 13.09 -7.14 6.20
N SER A 160 13.67 -7.96 7.08
CA SER A 160 14.77 -7.55 7.94
C SER A 160 16.04 -7.10 7.18
N GLN A 161 16.16 -7.42 5.90
CA GLN A 161 17.20 -6.85 5.03
C GLN A 161 17.02 -5.35 4.72
N TYR A 162 15.81 -4.82 4.91
CA TYR A 162 15.49 -3.41 4.66
C TYR A 162 15.42 -2.57 5.93
N VAL A 163 14.97 -3.18 7.06
CA VAL A 163 14.76 -2.48 8.33
C VAL A 163 14.96 -3.44 9.51
N HIS A 164 15.20 -2.89 10.71
CA HIS A 164 15.29 -3.69 11.93
C HIS A 164 14.01 -4.51 12.14
N LYS A 165 14.17 -5.76 12.56
CA LYS A 165 13.05 -6.70 12.79
C LYS A 165 12.02 -6.16 13.80
N ASP A 166 12.48 -5.43 14.81
CA ASP A 166 11.63 -4.81 15.85
C ASP A 166 10.65 -3.74 15.30
N SER A 167 10.91 -3.25 14.09
CA SER A 167 10.02 -2.30 13.39
C SER A 167 8.89 -2.99 12.62
N ILE A 168 8.90 -4.34 12.58
CA ILE A 168 7.95 -5.16 11.83
C ILE A 168 6.98 -5.82 12.83
N THR A 169 5.70 -5.76 12.50
CA THR A 169 4.61 -6.34 13.31
C THR A 169 3.83 -7.34 12.50
#